data_b5445b1f102db939ff4d079ce726efd3
#
_entry.id   b5445b1f102db939ff4d079ce726efd3
#
_cell.length_a   1.000
_cell.length_b   1.000
_cell.length_c   1.000
_cell.angle_alpha   90.00
_cell.angle_beta   90.00
_cell.angle_gamma   90.00
#
_symmetry.space_group_name_H-M   'P 1'
#
loop_
_entity.id
_entity.type
_entity.pdbx_description
1 polymer ?
#
loop_
_entity_poly.entity_id
_entity_poly.type
_entity_poly.pdbx_seq_one_letter_code
_entity_poly.pdbx_strand_id
1 'polypeptide(L)'
;MNKAIIISGNLVQDHEFIYPYYRLLEEGFKVDVCLLEGKPVQGILGTKIPPNKDQVVKKIDEVSVSDYKILVLPGGVKAMEKVRQEKKIINFISEFNKAQKII
;
A
#
# COMPACT_ATOMS: atom_id res chain seq x y z
N MET A 1 -2.24 15.58 10.73
CA MET A 1 -1.30 14.46 10.87
C MET A 1 -0.87 13.96 9.50
N ASN A 2 0.40 13.66 9.34
CA ASN A 2 0.92 13.18 8.05
C ASN A 2 0.75 11.67 7.95
N LYS A 3 -0.18 11.24 7.10
CA LYS A 3 -0.44 9.81 6.87
C LYS A 3 -0.16 9.45 5.43
N ALA A 4 0.40 8.26 5.25
CA ALA A 4 0.64 7.65 3.95
C ALA A 4 -0.02 6.28 3.90
N ILE A 5 -0.35 5.83 2.70
CA ILE A 5 -0.92 4.50 2.49
C ILE A 5 -0.12 3.78 1.41
N ILE A 6 0.15 2.49 1.64
CA ILE A 6 0.74 1.61 0.64
C ILE A 6 -0.31 0.57 0.28
N ILE A 7 -0.64 0.48 -1.01
CA ILE A 7 -1.60 -0.50 -1.51
C ILE A 7 -0.85 -1.53 -2.34
N SER A 8 -1.02 -2.81 -2.01
CA SER A 8 -0.32 -3.88 -2.70
C SER A 8 -1.04 -5.21 -2.50
N GLY A 9 -0.36 -6.31 -2.74
CA GLY A 9 -0.90 -7.65 -2.59
C GLY A 9 0.19 -8.71 -2.63
N ASN A 10 -0.21 -9.96 -2.60
CA ASN A 10 0.71 -11.09 -2.58
C ASN A 10 1.65 -11.06 -3.81
N LEU A 11 2.89 -11.48 -3.59
CA LEU A 11 3.95 -11.53 -4.60
C LEU A 11 4.40 -10.14 -5.09
N VAL A 12 4.25 -9.12 -4.25
CA VAL A 12 4.85 -7.82 -4.49
C VAL A 12 6.38 -7.94 -4.52
N GLN A 13 7.04 -7.05 -5.28
CA GLN A 13 8.49 -6.99 -5.25
C GLN A 13 8.94 -6.50 -3.87
N ASP A 14 9.66 -7.33 -3.13
CA ASP A 14 9.96 -7.14 -1.71
C ASP A 14 10.55 -5.76 -1.41
N HIS A 15 11.62 -5.38 -2.12
CA HIS A 15 12.31 -4.12 -1.86
C HIS A 15 11.46 -2.90 -2.23
N GLU A 16 10.59 -3.02 -3.22
CA GLU A 16 9.72 -1.92 -3.63
C GLU A 16 8.62 -1.66 -2.62
N PHE A 17 8.35 -2.61 -1.72
CA PHE A 17 7.48 -2.40 -0.58
C PHE A 17 8.27 -1.94 0.65
N ILE A 18 9.32 -2.68 1.00
CA ILE A 18 10.04 -2.49 2.25
C ILE A 18 10.73 -1.13 2.31
N TYR A 19 11.40 -0.72 1.25
CA TYR A 19 12.14 0.54 1.25
C TYR A 19 11.23 1.76 1.47
N PRO A 20 10.18 1.98 0.67
CA PRO A 20 9.30 3.12 0.93
C PRO A 20 8.57 3.02 2.27
N TYR A 21 8.24 1.81 2.72
CA TYR A 21 7.59 1.62 4.00
C TYR A 21 8.42 2.20 5.14
N TYR A 22 9.68 1.77 5.26
CA TYR A 22 10.54 2.27 6.32
C TYR A 22 10.97 3.71 6.10
N ARG A 23 11.15 4.11 4.85
CA ARG A 23 11.51 5.50 4.54
C ARG A 23 10.44 6.48 4.99
N LEU A 24 9.18 6.14 4.78
CA LEU A 24 8.07 6.97 5.24
C LEU A 24 8.00 7.04 6.77
N LEU A 25 8.22 5.91 7.44
CA LEU A 25 8.28 5.90 8.90
C LEU A 25 9.40 6.79 9.42
N GLU A 26 10.58 6.75 8.80
CA GLU A 26 11.70 7.59 9.19
C GLU A 26 11.40 9.07 9.02
N GLU A 27 10.60 9.43 8.02
CA GLU A 27 10.19 10.81 7.78
C GLU A 27 9.05 11.27 8.69
N GLY A 28 8.63 10.42 9.61
CA GLY A 28 7.59 10.77 10.58
C GLY A 28 6.17 10.55 10.12
N PHE A 29 5.97 9.87 8.98
CA PHE A 29 4.61 9.53 8.54
C PHE A 29 4.05 8.37 9.33
N LYS A 30 2.74 8.42 9.59
CA LYS A 30 2.00 7.24 9.97
C LYS A 30 1.68 6.49 8.68
N VAL A 31 2.07 5.22 8.60
CA VAL A 31 1.89 4.43 7.38
C VAL A 31 0.80 3.39 7.59
N ASP A 32 -0.22 3.44 6.77
CA ASP A 32 -1.23 2.38 6.70
C ASP A 32 -0.92 1.48 5.51
N VAL A 33 -1.15 0.18 5.69
CA VAL A 33 -0.92 -0.83 4.67
C VAL A 33 -2.25 -1.45 4.29
N CYS A 34 -2.60 -1.35 3.02
CA CYS A 34 -3.81 -1.94 2.46
C CYS A 34 -3.39 -3.04 1.48
N LEU A 35 -3.73 -4.28 1.79
CA LEU A 35 -3.43 -5.41 0.92
C LEU A 35 -4.72 -6.01 0.41
N LEU A 36 -4.70 -6.45 -0.86
CA LEU A 36 -5.86 -7.04 -1.50
C LEU A 36 -6.47 -8.18 -0.68
N GLU A 37 -5.60 -8.98 -0.08
CA GLU A 37 -6.01 -10.16 0.69
C GLU A 37 -6.57 -9.80 2.08
N GLY A 38 -6.35 -8.58 2.54
CA GLY A 38 -6.77 -8.13 3.87
C GLY A 38 -6.00 -8.77 5.01
N LYS A 39 -4.84 -9.35 4.73
CA LYS A 39 -3.98 -10.02 5.71
C LYS A 39 -2.53 -9.98 5.22
N PRO A 40 -1.54 -10.25 6.10
CA PRO A 40 -0.15 -10.32 5.67
C PRO A 40 0.06 -11.34 4.56
N VAL A 41 0.96 -11.01 3.65
CA VAL A 41 1.30 -11.82 2.48
C VAL A 41 2.80 -11.98 2.38
N GLN A 42 3.29 -12.56 1.28
CA GLN A 42 4.73 -12.68 1.02
C GLN A 42 5.09 -11.96 -0.28
N GLY A 43 6.29 -11.39 -0.30
CA GLY A 43 6.87 -10.87 -1.53
C GLY A 43 7.40 -12.00 -2.41
N ILE A 44 7.86 -11.64 -3.60
CA ILE A 44 8.40 -12.60 -4.57
C ILE A 44 9.58 -13.39 -3.96
N LEU A 45 10.40 -12.72 -3.15
CA LEU A 45 11.57 -13.33 -2.53
C LEU A 45 11.24 -14.02 -1.20
N GLY A 46 9.97 -14.08 -0.83
CA GLY A 46 9.52 -14.76 0.38
C GLY A 46 9.49 -13.91 1.63
N THR A 47 9.79 -12.62 1.53
CA THR A 47 9.75 -11.72 2.69
C THR A 47 8.31 -11.51 3.15
N LYS A 48 8.12 -11.50 4.47
CA LYS A 48 6.80 -11.20 5.05
C LYS A 48 6.42 -9.74 4.79
N ILE A 49 5.22 -9.53 4.27
CA ILE A 49 4.71 -8.20 3.94
C ILE A 49 3.40 -7.97 4.71
N PRO A 50 3.28 -6.97 5.55
CA PRO A 50 4.30 -5.95 5.87
C PRO A 50 5.43 -6.53 6.73
N PRO A 51 6.63 -5.94 6.68
CA PRO A 51 7.78 -6.49 7.41
C PRO A 51 7.66 -6.33 8.92
N ASN A 52 6.97 -5.30 9.38
CA ASN A 52 6.75 -5.08 10.81
C ASN A 52 5.53 -5.91 11.24
N LYS A 53 5.74 -6.86 12.14
CA LYS A 53 4.68 -7.76 12.59
C LYS A 53 3.54 -7.06 13.33
N ASP A 54 3.80 -5.88 13.86
CA ASP A 54 2.78 -5.09 14.58
C ASP A 54 1.95 -4.21 13.64
N GLN A 55 2.30 -4.17 12.36
CA GLN A 55 1.56 -3.38 11.39
C GLN A 55 0.23 -4.04 11.07
N VAL A 56 -0.85 -3.30 11.30
CA VAL A 56 -2.19 -3.77 10.95
C VAL A 56 -2.39 -3.67 9.44
N VAL A 57 -2.95 -4.72 8.84
CA VAL A 57 -3.30 -4.74 7.42
C VAL A 57 -4.77 -4.35 7.28
N LYS A 58 -5.03 -3.33 6.46
CA LYS A 58 -6.39 -2.85 6.20
C LYS A 58 -6.90 -3.35 4.86
N LYS A 59 -8.22 -3.42 4.73
CA LYS A 59 -8.88 -3.67 3.46
C LYS A 59 -9.24 -2.35 2.79
N ILE A 60 -9.44 -2.37 1.47
CA ILE A 60 -9.75 -1.15 0.73
C ILE A 60 -11.03 -0.47 1.23
N ASP A 61 -11.97 -1.24 1.76
CA ASP A 61 -13.21 -0.67 2.29
C ASP A 61 -13.02 0.10 3.60
N GLU A 62 -11.87 -0.07 4.24
CA GLU A 62 -11.58 0.52 5.55
C GLU A 62 -10.78 1.83 5.47
N VAL A 63 -10.42 2.27 4.25
CA VAL A 63 -9.55 3.43 4.05
C VAL A 63 -10.25 4.50 3.21
N SER A 64 -9.90 5.75 3.46
CA SER A 64 -10.47 6.90 2.78
C SER A 64 -9.37 7.79 2.22
N VAL A 65 -9.55 8.25 0.99
CA VAL A 65 -8.59 9.13 0.30
C VAL A 65 -8.26 10.36 1.14
N SER A 66 -9.26 10.92 1.82
CA SER A 66 -9.08 12.17 2.58
C SER A 66 -8.09 12.03 3.74
N ASP A 67 -7.81 10.80 4.19
CA ASP A 67 -6.94 10.55 5.33
C ASP A 67 -5.45 10.59 4.98
N TYR A 68 -5.10 10.55 3.70
CA TYR A 68 -3.71 10.35 3.29
C TYR A 68 -3.16 11.46 2.42
N LYS A 69 -1.86 11.73 2.57
CA LYS A 69 -1.14 12.67 1.72
C LYS A 69 -0.35 11.97 0.62
N ILE A 70 0.08 10.75 0.87
CA ILE A 70 0.93 9.99 -0.06
C ILE A 70 0.33 8.61 -0.26
N LEU A 71 0.30 8.18 -1.52
CA LEU A 71 -0.06 6.83 -1.92
C LEU A 71 1.14 6.18 -2.60
N VAL A 72 1.53 4.99 -2.13
CA VAL A 72 2.62 4.22 -2.74
C VAL A 72 2.02 2.95 -3.35
N LEU A 73 2.39 2.69 -4.59
CA LEU A 73 2.00 1.49 -5.33
C LEU A 73 3.27 0.71 -5.69
N PRO A 74 3.72 -0.19 -4.80
CA PRO A 74 4.95 -0.95 -5.06
C PRO A 74 4.83 -1.82 -6.29
N GLY A 75 5.95 -2.04 -7.00
CA GLY A 75 5.97 -2.88 -8.18
C GLY A 75 5.85 -4.37 -7.87
N GLY A 76 5.89 -5.15 -8.94
CA GLY A 76 5.68 -6.60 -8.89
C GLY A 76 4.55 -6.95 -9.84
N VAL A 77 4.88 -7.70 -10.90
CA VAL A 77 3.92 -7.93 -12.00
C VAL A 77 2.63 -8.57 -11.50
N LYS A 78 2.74 -9.63 -10.69
CA LYS A 78 1.55 -10.35 -10.22
C LYS A 78 0.72 -9.52 -9.25
N ALA A 79 1.36 -8.82 -8.33
CA ALA A 79 0.65 -7.96 -7.38
C ALA A 79 -0.07 -6.84 -8.12
N MET A 80 0.60 -6.19 -9.06
CA MET A 80 0.00 -5.08 -9.80
C MET A 80 -1.13 -5.51 -10.72
N GLU A 81 -1.04 -6.70 -11.32
CA GLU A 81 -2.14 -7.22 -12.11
C GLU A 81 -3.41 -7.40 -11.28
N LYS A 82 -3.28 -7.92 -10.06
CA LYS A 82 -4.40 -8.09 -9.15
C LYS A 82 -4.96 -6.74 -8.72
N VAL A 83 -4.10 -5.79 -8.41
CA VAL A 83 -4.51 -4.43 -8.02
C VAL A 83 -5.33 -3.78 -9.13
N ARG A 84 -4.91 -3.93 -10.39
CA ARG A 84 -5.63 -3.36 -11.53
C ARG A 84 -7.02 -3.94 -11.72
N GLN A 85 -7.24 -5.18 -11.25
CA GLN A 85 -8.52 -5.84 -11.41
C GLN A 85 -9.51 -5.47 -10.30
N GLU A 86 -9.04 -4.89 -9.20
CA GLU A 86 -9.91 -4.50 -8.10
C GLU A 86 -10.46 -3.10 -8.34
N LYS A 87 -11.73 -3.04 -8.65
CA LYS A 87 -12.42 -1.80 -9.02
C LYS A 87 -12.35 -0.75 -7.92
N LYS A 88 -12.51 -1.17 -6.66
CA LYS A 88 -12.47 -0.25 -5.52
C LYS A 88 -11.10 0.41 -5.37
N ILE A 89 -10.04 -0.33 -5.65
CA ILE A 89 -8.68 0.20 -5.61
C ILE A 89 -8.45 1.17 -6.75
N ILE A 90 -8.91 0.85 -7.95
CA ILE A 90 -8.79 1.75 -9.10
C ILE A 90 -9.53 3.06 -8.81
N ASN A 91 -10.72 2.98 -8.22
CA ASN A 91 -11.48 4.18 -7.84
C ASN A 91 -10.72 5.00 -6.79
N PHE A 92 -10.12 4.34 -5.80
CA PHE A 92 -9.32 5.00 -4.78
C PHE A 92 -8.15 5.77 -5.40
N ILE A 93 -7.43 5.14 -6.32
CA ILE A 93 -6.30 5.76 -7.01
C ILE A 93 -6.77 6.96 -7.83
N SER A 94 -7.87 6.81 -8.53
CA SER A 94 -8.44 7.89 -9.35
C SER A 94 -8.82 9.10 -8.49
N GLU A 95 -9.49 8.86 -7.36
CA GLU A 95 -9.88 9.94 -6.45
C GLU A 95 -8.66 10.60 -5.82
N PHE A 96 -7.64 9.80 -5.49
CA PHE A 96 -6.38 10.31 -4.93
C PHE A 96 -5.70 11.25 -5.93
N ASN A 97 -5.67 10.86 -7.18
CA ASN A 97 -5.09 11.67 -8.26
C ASN A 97 -5.88 12.97 -8.47
N LYS A 98 -7.20 12.91 -8.42
CA LYS A 98 -8.04 14.11 -8.55
C LYS A 98 -7.83 15.10 -7.41
N ALA A 99 -7.49 14.61 -6.22
CA ALA A 99 -7.19 15.45 -5.08
C ALA A 99 -5.79 16.09 -5.18
N GLN A 100 -5.05 15.80 -6.25
CA GLN A 100 -3.71 16.32 -6.53
C GLN A 100 -2.70 15.97 -5.43
N LYS A 101 -2.86 14.80 -4.83
CA LYS A 101 -1.94 14.29 -3.83
C LYS A 101 -0.82 13.50 -4.49
N ILE A 102 0.24 13.21 -3.72
CA ILE A 102 1.41 12.47 -4.22
C ILE A 102 1.12 10.98 -4.28
N ILE A 103 1.42 10.39 -5.43
CA ILE A 103 1.28 8.94 -5.64
C ILE A 103 2.66 8.32 -5.77
#